data_254c53354f16a107b303745e28ff7b61
#
_entry.id   254c53354f16a107b303745e28ff7b61
#
_cell.length_a   1.000
_cell.length_b   1.000
_cell.length_c   1.000
_cell.angle_alpha   90.00
_cell.angle_beta   90.00
_cell.angle_gamma   90.00
#
_symmetry.space_group_name_H-M   'P 1'
#
loop_
_entity.id
_entity.type
_entity.pdbx_description
1 polymer ?
#
loop_
_entity_poly.entity_id
_entity_poly.type
_entity_poly.pdbx_seq_one_letter_code
_entity_poly.pdbx_strand_id
1 'polypeptide(L)'
;MKTYEGKLVSKSIKVGIVAARFNEFITSKLLSGALDGLLRHDVNGNDIHVAWVPGAFEIPLVAAKMAKSGRYDAVICLGAVIRGSTSHYDYVCNEVSKGIAAVSLESGVPVLFGVLTTENIEQAIERAGTKAGNKGYDCAVSAIEMVNLLHELDAE
;
A
#
# COMPACT_ATOMS: atom_id res chain seq x y z
N MET A 1 0.04 -2.98 33.13
CA MET A 1 -0.11 -3.28 31.69
C MET A 1 0.44 -2.11 30.89
N LYS A 2 1.29 -2.38 29.91
CA LYS A 2 1.79 -1.36 28.99
C LYS A 2 1.20 -1.61 27.60
N THR A 3 0.70 -0.55 26.98
CA THR A 3 0.08 -0.64 25.65
C THR A 3 0.83 0.27 24.68
N TYR A 4 1.13 -0.23 23.50
CA TYR A 4 1.75 0.52 22.42
C TYR A 4 0.70 0.80 21.35
N GLU A 5 0.56 2.05 20.94
CA GLU A 5 -0.37 2.46 19.90
C GLU A 5 0.29 3.52 19.01
N GLY A 6 0.41 3.23 17.73
CA GLY A 6 0.96 4.20 16.78
C GLY A 6 0.03 5.40 16.60
N LYS A 7 0.56 6.59 16.77
CA LYS A 7 -0.20 7.83 16.57
C LYS A 7 -0.37 8.12 15.07
N LEU A 8 -1.41 8.87 14.72
CA LEU A 8 -1.69 9.26 13.34
C LEU A 8 -1.10 10.65 13.03
N VAL A 9 0.14 10.83 13.40
CA VAL A 9 0.87 12.09 13.21
C VAL A 9 2.16 11.81 12.48
N SER A 10 2.39 12.47 11.36
CA SER A 10 3.65 12.37 10.64
C SER A 10 4.75 13.17 11.32
N LYS A 11 5.93 12.56 11.48
CA LYS A 11 7.15 13.22 11.90
C LYS A 11 8.24 12.89 10.90
N SER A 12 8.24 13.62 9.78
CA SER A 12 9.20 13.41 8.69
C SER A 12 9.17 12.00 8.09
N ILE A 13 7.98 11.41 8.00
CA ILE A 13 7.77 10.08 7.42
C ILE A 13 7.97 10.13 5.91
N LYS A 14 8.75 9.20 5.37
CA LYS A 14 9.00 9.05 3.93
C LYS A 14 8.29 7.80 3.43
N VAL A 15 7.50 7.94 2.38
CA VAL A 15 6.65 6.86 1.88
C VAL A 15 6.92 6.59 0.39
N GLY A 16 7.18 5.32 0.07
CA GLY A 16 7.19 4.84 -1.30
C GLY A 16 5.83 4.26 -1.65
N ILE A 17 5.37 4.49 -2.86
CA ILE A 17 4.13 3.91 -3.38
C ILE A 17 4.44 3.16 -4.65
N VAL A 18 4.01 1.90 -4.74
CA VAL A 18 4.10 1.08 -5.95
C VAL A 18 2.70 0.94 -6.51
N ALA A 19 2.47 1.43 -7.71
CA ALA A 19 1.15 1.45 -8.34
C ALA A 19 1.16 0.63 -9.64
N ALA A 20 0.22 -0.29 -9.78
CA ALA A 20 0.10 -1.13 -10.97
C ALA A 20 -0.68 -0.41 -12.07
N ARG A 21 -0.13 -0.39 -13.29
CA ARG A 21 -0.77 0.26 -14.44
C ARG A 21 -1.97 -0.53 -14.95
N PHE A 22 -1.93 -1.84 -14.89
CA PHE A 22 -3.08 -2.67 -15.30
C PHE A 22 -4.28 -2.34 -14.41
N ASN A 23 -5.45 -2.14 -15.00
CA ASN A 23 -6.64 -1.59 -14.34
C ASN A 23 -6.40 -0.17 -13.80
N GLU A 24 -5.74 0.68 -14.59
CA GLU A 24 -5.29 2.01 -14.18
C GLU A 24 -6.43 2.91 -13.69
N PHE A 25 -7.62 2.79 -14.27
CA PHE A 25 -8.80 3.55 -13.82
C PHE A 25 -9.04 3.34 -12.31
N ILE A 26 -8.95 2.09 -11.85
CA ILE A 26 -9.13 1.74 -10.43
C ILE A 26 -7.88 2.16 -9.64
N THR A 27 -6.69 1.80 -10.12
CA THR A 27 -5.43 2.09 -9.42
C THR A 27 -5.22 3.59 -9.22
N SER A 28 -5.59 4.41 -10.21
CA SER A 28 -5.49 5.89 -10.09
C SER A 28 -6.38 6.43 -8.98
N LYS A 29 -7.56 5.84 -8.76
CA LYS A 29 -8.45 6.21 -7.65
C LYS A 29 -7.84 5.83 -6.30
N LEU A 30 -7.23 4.65 -6.23
CA LEU A 30 -6.52 4.22 -5.03
C LEU A 30 -5.33 5.13 -4.74
N LEU A 31 -4.58 5.50 -5.76
CA LEU A 31 -3.45 6.42 -5.61
C LEU A 31 -3.91 7.79 -5.10
N SER A 32 -4.98 8.34 -5.68
CA SER A 32 -5.56 9.61 -5.21
C SER A 32 -5.94 9.53 -3.74
N GLY A 33 -6.55 8.42 -3.32
CA GLY A 33 -6.90 8.19 -1.92
C GLY A 33 -5.69 8.11 -1.01
N ALA A 34 -4.65 7.39 -1.43
CA ALA A 34 -3.42 7.27 -0.67
C ALA A 34 -2.73 8.63 -0.50
N LEU A 35 -2.62 9.41 -1.59
CA LEU A 35 -2.03 10.74 -1.55
C LEU A 35 -2.85 11.68 -0.64
N ASP A 36 -4.17 11.66 -0.76
CA ASP A 36 -5.04 12.44 0.10
C ASP A 36 -4.84 12.10 1.59
N GLY A 37 -4.81 10.81 1.90
CA GLY A 37 -4.58 10.34 3.27
C GLY A 37 -3.23 10.77 3.83
N LEU A 38 -2.17 10.63 3.05
CA LEU A 38 -0.83 11.05 3.48
C LEU A 38 -0.73 12.55 3.69
N LEU A 39 -1.21 13.34 2.71
CA LEU A 39 -1.11 14.81 2.77
C LEU A 39 -1.97 15.39 3.89
N ARG A 40 -3.18 14.86 4.12
CA ARG A 40 -4.05 15.31 5.22
C ARG A 40 -3.48 14.98 6.60
N HIS A 41 -2.56 14.02 6.70
CA HIS A 41 -1.87 13.69 7.93
C HIS A 41 -0.44 14.26 7.97
N ASP A 42 -0.20 15.33 7.22
CA ASP A 42 1.01 16.14 7.23
C ASP A 42 2.28 15.44 6.73
N VAL A 43 2.15 14.41 5.92
CA VAL A 43 3.30 13.88 5.18
C VAL A 43 3.67 14.88 4.09
N ASN A 44 4.94 15.28 4.03
CA ASN A 44 5.39 16.22 3.03
C ASN A 44 5.36 15.57 1.64
N GLY A 45 4.80 16.27 0.64
CA GLY A 45 4.71 15.76 -0.73
C GLY A 45 6.07 15.40 -1.34
N ASN A 46 7.13 16.09 -0.93
CA ASN A 46 8.49 15.79 -1.38
C ASN A 46 9.02 14.47 -0.81
N ASP A 47 8.41 13.95 0.23
CA ASP A 47 8.76 12.67 0.87
C ASP A 47 7.88 11.51 0.38
N ILE A 48 7.08 11.72 -0.66
CA ILE A 48 6.24 10.70 -1.27
C ILE A 48 6.74 10.44 -2.69
N HIS A 49 7.14 9.21 -2.96
CA HIS A 49 7.62 8.80 -4.29
C HIS A 49 6.76 7.67 -4.83
N VAL A 50 6.34 7.80 -6.09
CA VAL A 50 5.47 6.82 -6.75
C VAL A 50 6.23 6.12 -7.87
N ALA A 51 6.23 4.80 -7.84
CA ALA A 51 6.77 3.96 -8.91
C ALA A 51 5.62 3.20 -9.57
N TRP A 52 5.50 3.34 -10.88
CA TRP A 52 4.51 2.60 -11.67
C TRP A 52 5.11 1.30 -12.19
N VAL A 53 4.36 0.19 -12.03
CA VAL A 53 4.73 -1.13 -12.56
C VAL A 53 3.66 -1.61 -13.55
N PRO A 54 4.00 -2.57 -14.46
CA PRO A 54 3.03 -3.02 -15.46
C PRO A 54 1.75 -3.61 -14.88
N GLY A 55 1.86 -4.47 -13.89
CA GLY A 55 0.72 -5.14 -13.28
C GLY A 55 0.98 -5.53 -11.84
N ALA A 56 -0.02 -6.11 -11.19
CA ALA A 56 0.07 -6.47 -9.78
C ALA A 56 1.18 -7.49 -9.51
N PHE A 57 1.43 -8.40 -10.47
CA PHE A 57 2.45 -9.43 -10.31
C PHE A 57 3.86 -8.86 -10.13
N GLU A 58 4.14 -7.67 -10.66
CA GLU A 58 5.44 -6.99 -10.58
C GLU A 58 5.60 -6.13 -9.32
N ILE A 59 4.52 -5.94 -8.56
CA ILE A 59 4.57 -5.10 -7.35
C ILE A 59 5.59 -5.59 -6.32
N PRO A 60 5.65 -6.88 -5.95
CA PRO A 60 6.55 -7.32 -4.89
C PRO A 60 8.02 -7.01 -5.14
N LEU A 61 8.47 -7.14 -6.39
CA LEU A 61 9.87 -6.86 -6.73
C LEU A 61 10.23 -5.39 -6.47
N VAL A 62 9.38 -4.46 -6.93
CA VAL A 62 9.64 -3.03 -6.76
C VAL A 62 9.44 -2.61 -5.31
N ALA A 63 8.43 -3.17 -4.63
CA ALA A 63 8.24 -2.96 -3.21
C ALA A 63 9.48 -3.39 -2.40
N ALA A 64 10.08 -4.52 -2.75
CA ALA A 64 11.31 -5.00 -2.11
C ALA A 64 12.48 -4.01 -2.33
N LYS A 65 12.65 -3.51 -3.55
CA LYS A 65 13.68 -2.51 -3.85
C LYS A 65 13.51 -1.24 -3.03
N MET A 66 12.28 -0.75 -2.91
CA MET A 66 11.99 0.45 -2.12
C MET A 66 12.18 0.20 -0.63
N ALA A 67 11.61 -0.88 -0.10
CA ALA A 67 11.66 -1.20 1.33
C ALA A 67 13.10 -1.44 1.82
N LYS A 68 13.94 -2.05 0.99
CA LYS A 68 15.33 -2.36 1.35
C LYS A 68 16.32 -1.23 1.04
N SER A 69 15.86 -0.15 0.43
CA SER A 69 16.73 0.97 0.04
C SER A 69 17.21 1.84 1.21
N GLY A 70 16.54 1.77 2.35
CA GLY A 70 16.80 2.66 3.49
C GLY A 70 16.25 4.07 3.33
N ARG A 71 15.55 4.35 2.23
CA ARG A 71 15.02 5.69 1.93
C ARG A 71 13.57 5.91 2.34
N TYR A 72 12.85 4.85 2.67
CA TYR A 72 11.43 4.92 2.99
C TYR A 72 11.12 4.28 4.33
N ASP A 73 10.23 4.89 5.08
CA ASP A 73 9.75 4.38 6.36
C ASP A 73 8.59 3.40 6.17
N ALA A 74 7.88 3.52 5.06
CA ALA A 74 6.80 2.61 4.67
C ALA A 74 6.68 2.55 3.16
N VAL A 75 6.11 1.45 2.65
CA VAL A 75 5.79 1.27 1.22
C VAL A 75 4.33 0.88 1.11
N ILE A 76 3.59 1.57 0.24
CA ILE A 76 2.18 1.28 -0.04
C ILE A 76 2.10 0.64 -1.44
N CYS A 77 1.43 -0.50 -1.53
CA CYS A 77 1.25 -1.23 -2.79
C CYS A 77 -0.19 -1.09 -3.26
N LEU A 78 -0.40 -0.55 -4.45
CA LEU A 78 -1.72 -0.27 -5.00
C LEU A 78 -1.91 -0.95 -6.35
N GLY A 79 -3.06 -1.59 -6.51
CA GLY A 79 -3.42 -2.25 -7.75
C GLY A 79 -4.82 -2.85 -7.65
N ALA A 80 -5.24 -3.48 -8.72
CA ALA A 80 -6.52 -4.19 -8.73
C ALA A 80 -6.40 -5.45 -9.58
N VAL A 81 -6.79 -6.57 -9.01
CA VAL A 81 -6.91 -7.85 -9.71
C VAL A 81 -8.38 -8.23 -9.72
N ILE A 82 -8.96 -8.29 -10.90
CA ILE A 82 -10.38 -8.55 -11.09
C ILE A 82 -10.51 -9.90 -11.77
N ARG A 83 -11.35 -10.78 -11.19
CA ARG A 83 -11.53 -12.13 -11.72
C ARG A 83 -12.05 -12.10 -13.16
N GLY A 84 -11.36 -12.81 -14.03
CA GLY A 84 -11.80 -13.06 -15.40
C GLY A 84 -12.36 -14.46 -15.55
N SER A 85 -12.35 -14.97 -16.78
CA SER A 85 -12.89 -16.29 -17.13
C SER A 85 -11.91 -17.46 -16.93
N THR A 86 -10.66 -17.14 -16.52
CA THR A 86 -9.61 -18.16 -16.35
C THR A 86 -9.06 -18.19 -14.94
N SER A 87 -8.22 -19.18 -14.63
CA SER A 87 -7.55 -19.30 -13.33
C SER A 87 -6.42 -18.30 -13.11
N HIS A 88 -6.11 -17.45 -14.07
CA HIS A 88 -5.04 -16.43 -13.98
C HIS A 88 -5.17 -15.55 -12.75
N TYR A 89 -6.40 -15.16 -12.40
CA TYR A 89 -6.71 -14.37 -11.22
C TYR A 89 -6.13 -15.00 -9.95
N ASP A 90 -6.33 -16.30 -9.76
CA ASP A 90 -5.90 -16.98 -8.54
C ASP A 90 -4.37 -16.98 -8.40
N TYR A 91 -3.65 -17.18 -9.51
CA TYR A 91 -2.19 -17.17 -9.50
C TYR A 91 -1.65 -15.78 -9.17
N VAL A 92 -2.22 -14.73 -9.78
CA VAL A 92 -1.78 -13.36 -9.51
C VAL A 92 -2.07 -12.96 -8.06
N CYS A 93 -3.27 -13.22 -7.55
CA CYS A 93 -3.64 -12.88 -6.18
C CYS A 93 -2.75 -13.59 -5.16
N ASN A 94 -2.50 -14.89 -5.35
CA ASN A 94 -1.69 -15.67 -4.42
C ASN A 94 -0.25 -15.15 -4.35
N GLU A 95 0.36 -14.88 -5.48
CA GLU A 95 1.76 -14.45 -5.52
C GLU A 95 1.94 -13.00 -5.07
N VAL A 96 1.03 -12.09 -5.44
CA VAL A 96 1.15 -10.69 -5.03
C VAL A 96 0.95 -10.53 -3.53
N SER A 97 -0.04 -11.20 -2.94
CA SER A 97 -0.30 -11.12 -1.51
C SER A 97 0.84 -11.72 -0.70
N LYS A 98 1.30 -12.92 -1.08
CA LYS A 98 2.42 -13.60 -0.44
C LYS A 98 3.72 -12.80 -0.58
N GLY A 99 3.98 -12.27 -1.75
CA GLY A 99 5.19 -11.49 -2.02
C GLY A 99 5.24 -10.19 -1.21
N ILE A 100 4.14 -9.46 -1.13
CA ILE A 100 4.07 -8.22 -0.35
C ILE A 100 4.28 -8.52 1.15
N ALA A 101 3.63 -9.56 1.67
CA ALA A 101 3.82 -9.97 3.06
C ALA A 101 5.28 -10.34 3.36
N ALA A 102 5.92 -11.08 2.46
CA ALA A 102 7.32 -11.46 2.60
C ALA A 102 8.25 -10.24 2.64
N VAL A 103 8.03 -9.27 1.76
CA VAL A 103 8.82 -8.03 1.72
C VAL A 103 8.75 -7.28 3.05
N SER A 104 7.57 -7.18 3.64
CA SER A 104 7.37 -6.51 4.92
C SER A 104 8.18 -7.18 6.04
N LEU A 105 8.06 -8.51 6.14
CA LEU A 105 8.76 -9.28 7.17
C LEU A 105 10.28 -9.27 6.97
N GLU A 106 10.76 -9.43 5.76
CA GLU A 106 12.19 -9.48 5.46
C GLU A 106 12.88 -8.12 5.60
N SER A 107 12.21 -7.04 5.22
CA SER A 107 12.78 -5.69 5.28
C SER A 107 12.65 -5.04 6.66
N GLY A 108 11.67 -5.46 7.46
CA GLY A 108 11.33 -4.78 8.71
C GLY A 108 10.65 -3.43 8.48
N VAL A 109 10.27 -3.11 7.24
CA VAL A 109 9.57 -1.88 6.87
C VAL A 109 8.11 -2.21 6.63
N PRO A 110 7.16 -1.43 7.17
CA PRO A 110 5.74 -1.64 6.87
C PRO A 110 5.48 -1.56 5.37
N VAL A 111 4.90 -2.63 4.81
CA VAL A 111 4.48 -2.66 3.41
C VAL A 111 2.98 -2.93 3.39
N LEU A 112 2.21 -1.96 2.94
CA LEU A 112 0.76 -1.95 3.04
C LEU A 112 0.11 -2.56 1.80
N PHE A 113 -0.85 -3.46 2.04
CA PHE A 113 -1.53 -4.20 0.98
C PHE A 113 -2.78 -3.44 0.51
N GLY A 114 -2.62 -2.61 -0.50
CA GLY A 114 -3.71 -1.87 -1.14
C GLY A 114 -4.06 -2.43 -2.52
N VAL A 115 -3.82 -3.72 -2.75
CA VAL A 115 -4.20 -4.39 -4.00
C VAL A 115 -5.60 -4.99 -3.83
N LEU A 116 -6.54 -4.49 -4.59
CA LEU A 116 -7.91 -5.01 -4.59
C LEU A 116 -7.94 -6.37 -5.32
N THR A 117 -8.65 -7.33 -4.73
CA THR A 117 -8.85 -8.65 -5.31
C THR A 117 -10.35 -8.90 -5.33
N THR A 118 -10.99 -8.68 -6.47
CA THR A 118 -12.45 -8.67 -6.55
C THR A 118 -12.98 -9.63 -7.62
N GLU A 119 -14.22 -10.05 -7.43
CA GLU A 119 -14.90 -10.95 -8.37
C GLU A 119 -15.35 -10.23 -9.65
N ASN A 120 -15.62 -8.91 -9.54
CA ASN A 120 -16.09 -8.10 -10.65
C ASN A 120 -15.62 -6.66 -10.51
N ILE A 121 -15.83 -5.87 -11.55
CA ILE A 121 -15.38 -4.48 -11.59
C ILE A 121 -16.16 -3.57 -10.64
N GLU A 122 -17.44 -3.87 -10.38
CA GLU A 122 -18.28 -3.09 -9.49
C GLU A 122 -17.73 -3.14 -8.06
N GLN A 123 -17.29 -4.32 -7.61
CA GLN A 123 -16.65 -4.46 -6.30
C GLN A 123 -15.36 -3.64 -6.22
N ALA A 124 -14.58 -3.60 -7.30
CA ALA A 124 -13.35 -2.81 -7.34
C ALA A 124 -13.66 -1.32 -7.23
N ILE A 125 -14.65 -0.84 -7.97
CA ILE A 125 -15.09 0.56 -7.93
C ILE A 125 -15.55 0.94 -6.52
N GLU A 126 -16.33 0.07 -5.86
CA GLU A 126 -16.83 0.32 -4.51
C GLU A 126 -15.71 0.53 -3.49
N ARG A 127 -14.58 -0.17 -3.66
CA ARG A 127 -13.44 -0.11 -2.75
C ARG A 127 -12.39 0.93 -3.13
N ALA A 128 -12.58 1.57 -4.26
CA ALA A 128 -11.66 2.60 -4.79
C ALA A 128 -12.20 4.03 -4.62
N GLY A 129 -13.18 4.24 -3.76
CA GLY A 129 -13.66 5.57 -3.43
C GLY A 129 -15.14 5.82 -3.59
N THR A 130 -15.96 4.76 -3.63
CA THR A 130 -17.40 4.90 -3.63
C THR A 130 -18.00 4.30 -2.35
N LYS A 131 -18.85 3.31 -2.46
CA LYS A 131 -19.67 2.79 -1.36
C LYS A 131 -18.87 2.26 -0.17
N ALA A 132 -17.76 1.57 -0.41
CA ALA A 132 -16.96 0.92 0.63
C ALA A 132 -15.71 1.73 1.03
N GLY A 133 -15.66 3.02 0.73
CA GLY A 133 -14.52 3.88 1.02
C GLY A 133 -13.40 3.73 -0.01
N ASN A 134 -12.18 4.04 0.39
CA ASN A 134 -11.02 3.98 -0.49
C ASN A 134 -9.88 3.23 0.19
N LYS A 135 -9.49 2.08 -0.37
CA LYS A 135 -8.45 1.22 0.19
C LYS A 135 -7.07 1.90 0.20
N GLY A 136 -6.81 2.78 -0.77
CA GLY A 136 -5.57 3.57 -0.79
C GLY A 136 -5.48 4.53 0.38
N TYR A 137 -6.57 5.22 0.68
CA TYR A 137 -6.64 6.08 1.86
C TYR A 137 -6.40 5.28 3.14
N ASP A 138 -7.04 4.13 3.27
CA ASP A 138 -6.87 3.26 4.44
C ASP A 138 -5.41 2.83 4.61
N CYS A 139 -4.74 2.51 3.51
CA CYS A 139 -3.32 2.16 3.53
C CYS A 139 -2.44 3.33 3.97
N ALA A 140 -2.77 4.55 3.57
CA ALA A 140 -2.03 5.74 3.98
C ALA A 140 -2.09 5.93 5.50
N VAL A 141 -3.27 5.83 6.08
CA VAL A 141 -3.47 5.94 7.52
C VAL A 141 -2.75 4.80 8.27
N SER A 142 -2.89 3.58 7.77
CA SER A 142 -2.21 2.41 8.35
C SER A 142 -0.68 2.53 8.25
N ALA A 143 -0.16 3.11 7.19
CA ALA A 143 1.29 3.34 7.04
C ALA A 143 1.82 4.25 8.15
N ILE A 144 1.14 5.36 8.41
CA ILE A 144 1.53 6.32 9.45
C ILE A 144 1.47 5.64 10.83
N GLU A 145 0.38 4.93 11.11
CA GLU A 145 0.21 4.20 12.36
C GLU A 145 1.33 3.20 12.58
N MET A 146 1.64 2.37 11.57
CA MET A 146 2.66 1.34 11.68
C MET A 146 4.07 1.90 11.83
N VAL A 147 4.42 2.96 11.11
CA VAL A 147 5.73 3.61 11.27
C VAL A 147 5.90 4.12 12.69
N ASN A 148 4.90 4.79 13.22
CA ASN A 148 4.96 5.33 14.59
C ASN A 148 4.98 4.22 15.64
N LEU A 149 4.23 3.14 15.44
CA LEU A 149 4.25 1.99 16.34
C LEU A 149 5.63 1.34 16.40
N LEU A 150 6.26 1.11 15.24
CA LEU A 150 7.60 0.52 15.20
C LEU A 150 8.63 1.43 15.87
N HIS A 151 8.54 2.73 15.68
CA HIS A 151 9.43 3.68 16.36
C HIS A 151 9.26 3.59 17.88
N GLU A 152 8.04 3.46 18.39
CA GLU A 152 7.79 3.26 19.82
C GLU A 152 8.44 1.98 20.35
N LEU A 153 8.28 0.88 19.61
CA LEU A 153 8.86 -0.42 19.99
C LEU A 153 10.38 -0.38 19.96
N ASP A 154 10.97 0.27 18.98
CA ASP A 154 12.42 0.37 18.83
C ASP A 154 13.07 1.28 19.88
N ALA A 155 12.30 2.20 20.47
CA ALA A 155 12.79 3.12 21.50
C ALA A 155 12.93 2.46 22.89
N GLU A 156 12.42 1.24 23.07
CA GLU A 156 12.56 0.46 24.30
C GLU A 156 13.88 -0.32 24.28
#